data_aa01d344a3205ecf475f45c3e7c99c71
#
_entry.id   aa01d344a3205ecf475f45c3e7c99c71
#
_cell.length_a   1.000
_cell.length_b   1.000
_cell.length_c   1.000
_cell.angle_alpha   90.00
_cell.angle_beta   90.00
_cell.angle_gamma   90.00
#
_symmetry.space_group_name_H-M   'P 1'
#
loop_
_entity.id
_entity.type
_entity.pdbx_description
1 polymer ?
#
loop_
_entity_poly.entity_id
_entity_poly.type
_entity_poly.pdbx_seq_one_letter_code
_entity_poly.pdbx_strand_id
1 'polypeptide(L)'
;NKVFVAKRIDNPKNFWQMPQGGVDEGEDFLTAAYRELEEETSIKKVEIIKEIDGTITYELPDHLLGIIWKGKYKGQKQKWFIMRFLGNDEEINIKTNKPEFLEWKWIDLDKLTEVVVDFKLHVYKELKEKIKKIIN
;
A
#
# COMPACT_ATOMS: atom_id res chain seq x y z
N ASN A 1 -7.10 -7.74 14.29
CA ASN A 1 -6.62 -6.54 13.58
C ASN A 1 -5.38 -6.85 12.75
N LYS A 2 -5.63 -7.49 11.61
CA LYS A 2 -4.57 -7.84 10.68
C LYS A 2 -4.64 -6.97 9.45
N VAL A 3 -3.48 -6.64 8.88
CA VAL A 3 -3.38 -5.84 7.66
C VAL A 3 -2.73 -6.65 6.56
N PHE A 4 -3.18 -6.40 5.34
CA PHE A 4 -2.61 -7.01 4.14
C PHE A 4 -1.30 -6.33 3.78
N VAL A 5 -0.26 -7.14 3.59
CA VAL A 5 1.02 -6.65 3.07
C VAL A 5 1.51 -7.57 1.97
N ALA A 6 2.28 -7.02 1.05
CA ALA A 6 2.83 -7.76 -0.07
C ALA A 6 4.28 -7.34 -0.33
N LYS A 7 5.03 -8.23 -0.94
CA LYS A 7 6.43 -8.01 -1.30
C LYS A 7 6.50 -7.72 -2.80
N ARG A 8 7.16 -6.63 -3.17
CA ARG A 8 7.29 -6.23 -4.57
C ARG A 8 8.25 -7.14 -5.34
N ILE A 9 7.93 -7.40 -6.61
CA ILE A 9 8.79 -8.15 -7.52
C ILE A 9 10.12 -7.42 -7.75
N ASP A 10 10.06 -6.09 -7.90
CA ASP A 10 11.23 -5.26 -8.21
C ASP A 10 12.10 -4.94 -6.99
N ASN A 11 11.67 -5.33 -5.80
CA ASN A 11 12.44 -5.16 -4.58
C ASN A 11 12.20 -6.36 -3.66
N PRO A 12 12.75 -7.54 -4.01
CA PRO A 12 12.44 -8.79 -3.32
C PRO A 12 13.15 -9.00 -1.97
N LYS A 13 13.89 -8.02 -1.48
CA LYS A 13 14.43 -8.07 -0.13
C LYS A 13 13.28 -8.19 0.86
N ASN A 14 13.54 -8.61 2.10
CA ASN A 14 12.50 -8.88 3.09
C ASN A 14 11.70 -7.65 3.53
N PHE A 15 11.29 -6.81 2.58
CA PHE A 15 10.45 -5.65 2.85
C PHE A 15 9.05 -5.89 2.30
N TRP A 16 8.07 -5.54 3.11
CA TRP A 16 6.65 -5.72 2.81
C TRP A 16 5.96 -4.36 2.79
N GLN A 17 4.94 -4.22 1.99
CA GLN A 17 4.18 -2.97 1.90
C GLN A 17 2.69 -3.23 1.78
N MET A 18 1.90 -2.24 2.19
CA MET A 18 0.47 -2.23 1.91
C MET A 18 0.25 -1.84 0.44
N PRO A 19 -0.88 -2.24 -0.17
CA PRO A 19 -1.17 -1.88 -1.56
C PRO A 19 -1.16 -0.36 -1.78
N GLN A 20 -0.57 0.06 -2.86
CA GLN A 20 -0.55 1.46 -3.28
C GLN A 20 -0.40 1.53 -4.79
N GLY A 21 -0.93 2.58 -5.39
CA GLY A 21 -0.81 2.76 -6.83
C GLY A 21 -1.05 4.21 -7.22
N GLY A 22 -0.92 4.49 -8.50
CA GLY A 22 -1.06 5.83 -9.03
C GLY A 22 -2.50 6.21 -9.33
N VAL A 23 -2.75 7.52 -9.40
CA VAL A 23 -4.03 8.09 -9.77
C VAL A 23 -3.93 8.54 -11.24
N ASP A 24 -4.83 8.05 -12.08
CA ASP A 24 -4.85 8.43 -13.49
C ASP A 24 -5.46 9.83 -13.67
N GLU A 25 -5.14 10.47 -14.78
CA GLU A 25 -5.67 11.79 -15.07
C GLU A 25 -7.19 11.77 -15.08
N GLY A 26 -7.80 12.72 -14.36
CA GLY A 26 -9.26 12.81 -14.25
C GLY A 26 -9.91 11.85 -13.26
N GLU A 27 -9.13 10.99 -12.65
CA GLU A 27 -9.60 10.00 -11.67
C GLU A 27 -9.53 10.56 -10.26
N ASP A 28 -10.56 10.34 -9.45
CA ASP A 28 -10.48 10.74 -8.05
C ASP A 28 -9.70 9.69 -7.22
N PHE A 29 -9.30 10.08 -6.01
CA PHE A 29 -8.48 9.22 -5.16
C PHE A 29 -9.18 7.91 -4.77
N LEU A 30 -10.48 7.97 -4.48
CA LEU A 30 -11.21 6.77 -4.05
C LEU A 30 -11.35 5.76 -5.20
N THR A 31 -11.69 6.23 -6.38
CA THR A 31 -11.78 5.38 -7.59
C THR A 31 -10.43 4.74 -7.87
N ALA A 32 -9.34 5.51 -7.77
CA ALA A 32 -7.99 5.00 -7.96
C ALA A 32 -7.65 3.92 -6.94
N ALA A 33 -8.04 4.12 -5.69
CA ALA A 33 -7.77 3.15 -4.62
C ALA A 33 -8.44 1.80 -4.92
N TYR A 34 -9.71 1.79 -5.30
CA TYR A 34 -10.40 0.56 -5.68
C TYR A 34 -9.78 -0.10 -6.90
N ARG A 35 -9.50 0.69 -7.92
CA ARG A 35 -8.92 0.18 -9.18
C ARG A 35 -7.55 -0.44 -8.95
N GLU A 36 -6.66 0.26 -8.27
CA GLU A 36 -5.30 -0.24 -8.01
C GLU A 36 -5.33 -1.48 -7.12
N LEU A 37 -6.20 -1.50 -6.12
CA LEU A 37 -6.32 -2.67 -5.26
C LEU A 37 -6.73 -3.90 -6.06
N GLU A 38 -7.69 -3.77 -6.95
CA GLU A 38 -8.13 -4.86 -7.81
C GLU A 38 -7.05 -5.28 -8.80
N GLU A 39 -6.39 -4.31 -9.44
CA GLU A 39 -5.32 -4.59 -10.41
C GLU A 39 -4.15 -5.33 -9.78
N GLU A 40 -3.79 -4.98 -8.54
CA GLU A 40 -2.64 -5.56 -7.87
C GLU A 40 -2.94 -6.88 -7.16
N THR A 41 -4.13 -7.05 -6.63
CA THR A 41 -4.44 -8.15 -5.70
C THR A 41 -5.69 -8.95 -6.05
N SER A 42 -6.47 -8.49 -7.02
CA SER A 42 -7.79 -9.07 -7.38
C SER A 42 -8.85 -8.88 -6.29
N ILE A 43 -8.57 -8.12 -5.25
CA ILE A 43 -9.51 -7.86 -4.17
C ILE A 43 -10.60 -6.88 -4.64
N LYS A 44 -11.86 -7.30 -4.53
CA LYS A 44 -13.03 -6.48 -4.90
C LYS A 44 -13.99 -6.25 -3.74
N LYS A 45 -14.11 -7.22 -2.84
CA LYS A 45 -15.09 -7.19 -1.74
C LYS A 45 -14.51 -6.48 -0.54
N VAL A 46 -14.59 -5.15 -0.56
CA VAL A 46 -14.13 -4.30 0.55
C VAL A 46 -15.19 -3.26 0.87
N GLU A 47 -15.19 -2.79 2.12
CA GLU A 47 -15.96 -1.61 2.51
C GLU A 47 -15.01 -0.55 3.04
N ILE A 48 -15.31 0.71 2.75
CA ILE A 48 -14.53 1.83 3.26
C ILE A 48 -14.89 2.04 4.73
N ILE A 49 -13.89 1.99 5.61
CA ILE A 49 -14.07 2.33 7.01
C ILE A 49 -13.86 3.82 7.18
N LYS A 50 -12.77 4.36 6.63
CA LYS A 50 -12.49 5.78 6.71
C LYS A 50 -11.46 6.21 5.68
N GLU A 51 -11.62 7.41 5.13
CA GLU A 51 -10.59 8.11 4.39
C GLU A 51 -9.70 8.82 5.42
N ILE A 52 -8.40 8.63 5.35
CA ILE A 52 -7.47 9.31 6.24
C ILE A 52 -7.32 10.76 5.79
N ASP A 53 -7.52 11.71 6.70
CA ASP A 53 -7.46 13.14 6.40
C ASP A 53 -6.09 13.54 5.88
N GLY A 54 -6.08 14.41 4.86
CA GLY A 54 -4.87 14.94 4.28
C GLY A 54 -4.10 13.91 3.45
N THR A 55 -2.86 14.22 3.17
CA THR A 55 -1.97 13.33 2.42
C THR A 55 -0.69 13.11 3.23
N ILE A 56 -0.03 11.98 2.96
CA ILE A 56 1.25 11.66 3.58
C ILE A 56 2.28 11.58 2.47
N THR A 57 3.43 12.22 2.66
CA THR A 57 4.47 12.22 1.64
C THR A 57 5.73 11.52 2.13
N TYR A 58 6.46 10.92 1.20
CA TYR A 58 7.79 10.43 1.46
C TYR A 58 8.70 10.75 0.27
N GLU A 59 10.01 10.81 0.53
CA GLU A 59 11.00 11.05 -0.51
C GLU A 59 11.91 9.85 -0.64
N LEU A 60 12.37 9.60 -1.88
CA LEU A 60 13.37 8.56 -2.11
C LEU A 60 14.73 9.02 -1.60
N PRO A 61 15.49 8.12 -0.93
CA PRO A 61 16.89 8.40 -0.63
C PRO A 61 17.68 8.67 -1.92
N ASP A 62 18.69 9.50 -1.85
CA ASP A 62 19.49 9.89 -3.01
C ASP A 62 20.00 8.71 -3.81
N HIS A 63 20.44 7.65 -3.12
CA HIS A 63 21.00 6.47 -3.79
C HIS A 63 19.96 5.65 -4.58
N LEU A 64 18.68 5.91 -4.37
CA LEU A 64 17.58 5.24 -5.08
C LEU A 64 16.98 6.11 -6.18
N LEU A 65 17.34 7.40 -6.24
CA LEU A 65 16.87 8.27 -7.32
C LEU A 65 17.44 7.76 -8.64
N GLY A 66 16.58 7.59 -9.62
CA GLY A 66 17.00 7.07 -10.92
C GLY A 66 16.97 5.56 -11.03
N ILE A 67 16.90 4.84 -9.91
CA ILE A 67 16.81 3.38 -9.93
C ILE A 67 15.35 2.92 -9.92
N ILE A 68 14.56 3.40 -8.95
CA ILE A 68 13.18 2.92 -8.78
C ILE A 68 12.22 3.54 -9.80
N TRP A 69 12.27 4.83 -10.01
CA TRP A 69 11.34 5.50 -10.93
C TRP A 69 12.03 6.10 -12.15
N LYS A 70 13.16 5.53 -12.53
CA LYS A 70 13.97 6.00 -13.67
C LYS A 70 14.30 7.49 -13.59
N GLY A 71 14.51 7.98 -12.36
CA GLY A 71 14.87 9.37 -12.09
C GLY A 71 13.74 10.39 -12.25
N LYS A 72 12.50 9.95 -12.50
CA LYS A 72 11.39 10.88 -12.73
C LYS A 72 10.84 11.55 -11.49
N TYR A 73 10.92 10.87 -10.34
CA TYR A 73 10.28 11.33 -9.11
C TYR A 73 11.25 11.26 -7.94
N LYS A 74 11.16 12.24 -7.03
CA LYS A 74 11.93 12.25 -5.77
C LYS A 74 11.18 11.56 -4.65
N GLY A 75 9.87 11.39 -4.79
CA GLY A 75 9.02 10.82 -3.76
C GLY A 75 7.58 10.77 -4.21
N GLN A 76 6.68 10.48 -3.28
CA GLN A 76 5.25 10.42 -3.55
C GLN A 76 4.45 11.14 -2.49
N LYS A 77 3.36 11.76 -2.93
CA LYS A 77 2.30 12.26 -2.05
C LYS A 77 1.18 11.22 -2.12
N GLN A 78 0.78 10.68 -0.98
CA GLN A 78 -0.18 9.59 -0.92
C GLN A 78 -1.45 9.96 -0.18
N LYS A 79 -2.59 9.53 -0.71
CA LYS A 79 -3.87 9.57 -0.03
C LYS A 79 -4.20 8.14 0.39
N TRP A 80 -4.56 7.94 1.66
CA TRP A 80 -4.80 6.61 2.22
C TRP A 80 -6.25 6.41 2.61
N PHE A 81 -6.73 5.19 2.43
CA PHE A 81 -8.07 4.76 2.82
C PHE A 81 -7.98 3.50 3.64
N ILE A 82 -8.75 3.44 4.72
CA ILE A 82 -8.86 2.22 5.52
C ILE A 82 -10.06 1.44 5.00
N MET A 83 -9.80 0.22 4.54
CA MET A 83 -10.80 -0.67 3.97
C MET A 83 -10.84 -1.98 4.73
N ARG A 84 -12.04 -2.52 4.92
CA ARG A 84 -12.21 -3.87 5.50
C ARG A 84 -12.43 -4.86 4.37
N PHE A 85 -11.65 -5.94 4.36
CA PHE A 85 -11.83 -7.03 3.41
C PHE A 85 -13.01 -7.89 3.83
N LEU A 86 -13.97 -8.08 2.95
CA LEU A 86 -15.20 -8.83 3.21
C LEU A 86 -15.22 -10.20 2.53
N GLY A 87 -14.18 -10.56 1.82
CA GLY A 87 -14.08 -11.83 1.09
C GLY A 87 -13.24 -12.87 1.81
N ASN A 88 -12.86 -13.91 1.08
CA ASN A 88 -11.99 -14.98 1.56
C ASN A 88 -10.61 -14.87 0.93
N ASP A 89 -9.60 -15.43 1.60
CA ASP A 89 -8.22 -15.40 1.11
C ASP A 89 -8.07 -16.01 -0.28
N GLU A 90 -8.92 -16.97 -0.65
CA GLU A 90 -8.90 -17.59 -1.98
C GLU A 90 -9.22 -16.61 -3.10
N GLU A 91 -9.86 -15.50 -2.79
CA GLU A 91 -10.18 -14.44 -3.76
C GLU A 91 -8.98 -13.54 -4.05
N ILE A 92 -7.93 -13.62 -3.22
CA ILE A 92 -6.73 -12.81 -3.40
C ILE A 92 -5.82 -13.50 -4.39
N ASN A 93 -5.49 -12.81 -5.48
CA ASN A 93 -4.61 -13.34 -6.52
C ASN A 93 -3.69 -12.21 -7.02
N ILE A 94 -2.41 -12.31 -6.66
CA ILE A 94 -1.40 -11.34 -7.05
C ILE A 94 -0.76 -11.64 -8.42
N LYS A 95 -1.13 -12.76 -9.03
CA LYS A 95 -0.67 -13.13 -10.38
C LYS A 95 -1.61 -12.53 -11.42
N THR A 96 -1.58 -11.22 -11.52
CA THR A 96 -2.43 -10.44 -12.43
C THR A 96 -1.74 -10.25 -13.78
N ASN A 97 -2.40 -9.53 -14.72
CA ASN A 97 -1.82 -9.28 -16.06
C ASN A 97 -0.47 -8.56 -16.02
N LYS A 98 -0.31 -7.64 -15.06
CA LYS A 98 0.93 -6.92 -14.83
C LYS A 98 1.32 -7.09 -13.39
N PRO A 99 1.89 -8.27 -13.02
CA PRO A 99 2.14 -8.54 -11.59
C PRO A 99 3.16 -7.57 -11.00
N GLU A 100 2.83 -7.06 -9.82
CA GLU A 100 3.70 -6.18 -9.06
C GLU A 100 4.22 -6.83 -7.79
N PHE A 101 3.51 -7.86 -7.30
CA PHE A 101 3.83 -8.53 -6.04
C PHE A 101 4.29 -9.96 -6.25
N LEU A 102 5.28 -10.37 -5.45
CA LEU A 102 5.84 -11.71 -5.44
C LEU A 102 5.13 -12.62 -4.44
N GLU A 103 4.78 -12.07 -3.28
CA GLU A 103 4.13 -12.76 -2.16
C GLU A 103 3.21 -11.81 -1.42
N TRP A 104 2.25 -12.35 -0.68
CA TRP A 104 1.39 -11.56 0.21
C TRP A 104 1.12 -12.32 1.51
N LYS A 105 0.76 -11.59 2.56
CA LYS A 105 0.34 -12.19 3.83
C LYS A 105 -0.45 -11.19 4.67
N TRP A 106 -1.12 -11.69 5.68
CA TRP A 106 -1.74 -10.89 6.73
C TRP A 106 -0.78 -10.80 7.91
N ILE A 107 -0.60 -9.61 8.46
CA ILE A 107 0.23 -9.41 9.65
C ILE A 107 -0.55 -8.61 10.69
N ASP A 108 -0.15 -8.73 11.96
CA ASP A 108 -0.71 -7.90 13.00
C ASP A 108 -0.37 -6.43 12.76
N LEU A 109 -1.32 -5.55 13.02
CA LEU A 109 -1.12 -4.11 12.85
C LEU A 109 0.14 -3.61 13.57
N ASP A 110 0.40 -4.15 14.77
CA ASP A 110 1.56 -3.75 15.56
C ASP A 110 2.90 -4.08 14.90
N LYS A 111 2.92 -5.00 13.96
CA LYS A 111 4.14 -5.40 13.27
C LYS A 111 4.38 -4.65 11.97
N LEU A 112 3.46 -3.78 11.60
CA LEU A 112 3.52 -3.08 10.31
C LEU A 112 4.81 -2.30 10.11
N THR A 113 5.32 -1.64 11.15
CA THR A 113 6.53 -0.83 11.08
C THR A 113 7.82 -1.66 11.08
N GLU A 114 7.73 -2.95 11.37
CA GLU A 114 8.90 -3.83 11.40
C GLU A 114 9.24 -4.43 10.04
N VAL A 115 8.31 -4.36 9.08
CA VAL A 115 8.45 -5.04 7.79
C VAL A 115 8.66 -4.10 6.61
N VAL A 116 8.50 -2.80 6.81
CA VAL A 116 8.56 -1.80 5.75
C VAL A 116 9.99 -1.31 5.50
N VAL A 117 10.28 -0.88 4.27
CA VAL A 117 11.57 -0.30 3.92
C VAL A 117 11.78 1.05 4.64
N ASP A 118 13.04 1.36 4.99
CA ASP A 118 13.39 2.50 5.85
C ASP A 118 12.82 3.84 5.42
N PHE A 119 12.86 4.17 4.14
CA PHE A 119 12.40 5.49 3.70
C PHE A 119 10.87 5.66 3.75
N LYS A 120 10.13 4.57 3.96
CA LYS A 120 8.67 4.60 4.15
C LYS A 120 8.27 4.45 5.63
N LEU A 121 9.23 4.26 6.51
CA LEU A 121 8.94 3.96 7.92
C LEU A 121 8.08 5.04 8.58
N HIS A 122 8.39 6.31 8.36
CA HIS A 122 7.62 7.40 8.97
C HIS A 122 6.16 7.42 8.50
N VAL A 123 5.91 7.05 7.24
CA VAL A 123 4.55 6.95 6.69
C VAL A 123 3.78 5.86 7.42
N TYR A 124 4.40 4.69 7.57
CA TYR A 124 3.76 3.55 8.20
C TYR A 124 3.56 3.73 9.70
N LYS A 125 4.46 4.45 10.38
CA LYS A 125 4.26 4.83 11.78
C LYS A 125 3.03 5.70 11.94
N GLU A 126 2.88 6.71 11.09
CA GLU A 126 1.72 7.59 11.12
C GLU A 126 0.43 6.83 10.81
N LEU A 127 0.45 5.97 9.79
CA LEU A 127 -0.72 5.15 9.42
C LEU A 127 -1.12 4.21 10.54
N LYS A 128 -0.15 3.55 11.16
CA LYS A 128 -0.40 2.64 12.28
C LYS A 128 -1.15 3.34 13.42
N GLU A 129 -0.70 4.53 13.80
CA GLU A 129 -1.34 5.29 14.87
C GLU A 129 -2.75 5.73 14.47
N LYS A 130 -2.95 6.19 13.25
CA LYS A 130 -4.27 6.61 12.76
C LYS A 130 -5.24 5.43 12.67
N ILE A 131 -4.78 4.29 12.19
CA ILE A 131 -5.60 3.08 12.10
C ILE A 131 -6.04 2.63 13.49
N LYS A 132 -5.13 2.60 14.46
CA LYS A 132 -5.44 2.21 15.84
C LYS A 132 -6.55 3.08 16.44
N LYS A 133 -6.52 4.38 16.19
CA LYS A 133 -7.53 5.31 16.70
C LYS A 133 -8.92 5.08 16.08
N ILE A 134 -8.95 4.59 14.86
CA ILE A 134 -10.20 4.42 14.11
C ILE A 134 -10.86 3.10 14.43
N ILE A 135 -10.10 2.02 14.55
CA ILE A 135 -10.64 0.66 14.72
C ILE A 135 -10.77 0.22 16.17
N ASN A 136 -10.25 0.97 17.10
CA ASN A 136 -10.37 0.64 18.54
C ASN A 136 -11.51 1.39 19.20
#